data_394ccee8a663bb2962345dcae106575d
#
_entry.id   394ccee8a663bb2962345dcae106575d
#
_cell.length_a   1.000
_cell.length_b   1.000
_cell.length_c   1.000
_cell.angle_alpha   90.00
_cell.angle_beta   90.00
_cell.angle_gamma   90.00
#
_symmetry.space_group_name_H-M   'P 1'
#
loop_
_entity.id
_entity.type
_entity.pdbx_description
1 polymer ?
#
loop_
_entity_poly.entity_id
_entity_poly.type
_entity_poly.pdbx_seq_one_letter_code
_entity_poly.pdbx_strand_id
1 'polypeptide(L)'
;MTAAAAPIGFLGAGIMGAAMARTLARAGAHVMVWNRSSDKAQRVSDAFASCDDAFAKNGGRVSVATCASDVGEACDVTFAMLSDPRASAAVVTAFARGLERRSDGGGRGAACYVDCSTVDGASGEASRAVIAAGGGEFLSAPVSGGWRDAAKGELLFIAGGSKAAYDAAAASMDVMGSKTWFVGDTPTHAARAKLMLQVMMGNVVGALGEMVSLSGRAGLDQNMVLEMLSHSAMGSPLTTAKGKLMVAKDFSPNFQVYLQQKDLRLALALADELDFAAPITAATNAQYVRAKALGHANSDFAAVAAAYDAAVTGAKEH
;
A
#
# COMPACT_ATOMS: atom_id res chain seq x y z
N MET A 1 -27.08 -29.19 1.62
CA MET A 1 -26.65 -27.93 0.98
C MET A 1 -25.52 -27.37 1.83
N THR A 2 -24.29 -27.43 1.37
CA THR A 2 -23.16 -26.77 2.07
C THR A 2 -23.43 -25.28 2.06
N ALA A 3 -23.44 -24.64 3.23
CA ALA A 3 -23.55 -23.17 3.34
C ALA A 3 -22.48 -22.55 2.44
N ALA A 4 -22.87 -21.59 1.60
CA ALA A 4 -21.91 -20.87 0.76
C ALA A 4 -20.90 -20.19 1.69
N ALA A 5 -19.61 -20.31 1.36
CA ALA A 5 -18.55 -19.66 2.13
C ALA A 5 -18.81 -18.16 2.22
N ALA A 6 -18.55 -17.56 3.39
CA ALA A 6 -18.70 -16.13 3.59
C ALA A 6 -17.80 -15.35 2.60
N PRO A 7 -18.24 -14.17 2.14
CA PRO A 7 -17.43 -13.35 1.26
C PRO A 7 -16.15 -12.86 1.98
N ILE A 8 -15.08 -12.62 1.21
CA ILE A 8 -13.90 -11.89 1.68
C ILE A 8 -14.19 -10.40 1.50
N GLY A 9 -14.07 -9.62 2.58
CA GLY A 9 -14.24 -8.18 2.54
C GLY A 9 -13.01 -7.48 1.95
N PHE A 10 -13.21 -6.39 1.21
CA PHE A 10 -12.12 -5.54 0.74
C PHE A 10 -12.49 -4.06 0.85
N LEU A 11 -11.78 -3.32 1.69
CA LEU A 11 -12.01 -1.91 1.98
C LEU A 11 -10.91 -1.05 1.33
N GLY A 12 -11.31 -0.24 0.35
CA GLY A 12 -10.40 0.60 -0.42
C GLY A 12 -10.10 0.06 -1.82
N ALA A 13 -10.71 0.67 -2.83
CA ALA A 13 -10.59 0.33 -4.25
C ALA A 13 -9.68 1.33 -5.00
N GLY A 14 -8.55 1.71 -4.39
CA GLY A 14 -7.47 2.44 -5.04
C GLY A 14 -6.68 1.55 -6.02
N ILE A 15 -5.59 2.07 -6.58
CA ILE A 15 -4.75 1.34 -7.55
C ILE A 15 -4.35 -0.05 -7.00
N MET A 16 -3.84 -0.10 -5.76
CA MET A 16 -3.42 -1.35 -5.11
C MET A 16 -4.62 -2.23 -4.72
N GLY A 17 -5.59 -1.68 -3.98
CA GLY A 17 -6.72 -2.45 -3.48
C GLY A 17 -7.58 -3.05 -4.59
N ALA A 18 -7.75 -2.35 -5.70
CA ALA A 18 -8.44 -2.88 -6.87
C ALA A 18 -7.71 -4.08 -7.49
N ALA A 19 -6.37 -4.06 -7.54
CA ALA A 19 -5.58 -5.18 -8.02
C ALA A 19 -5.67 -6.38 -7.08
N MET A 20 -5.50 -6.16 -5.76
CA MET A 20 -5.59 -7.20 -4.72
C MET A 20 -6.97 -7.87 -4.70
N ALA A 21 -8.05 -7.08 -4.70
CA ALA A 21 -9.43 -7.59 -4.71
C ALA A 21 -9.72 -8.47 -5.95
N ARG A 22 -9.25 -8.03 -7.13
CA ARG A 22 -9.40 -8.82 -8.37
C ARG A 22 -8.58 -10.10 -8.34
N THR A 23 -7.39 -10.09 -7.74
CA THR A 23 -6.56 -11.30 -7.62
C THR A 23 -7.25 -12.35 -6.74
N LEU A 24 -7.86 -11.96 -5.62
CA LEU A 24 -8.69 -12.84 -4.80
C LEU A 24 -9.89 -13.40 -5.59
N ALA A 25 -10.61 -12.54 -6.32
CA ALA A 25 -11.76 -12.97 -7.10
C ALA A 25 -11.38 -13.93 -8.24
N ARG A 26 -10.24 -13.69 -8.91
CA ARG A 26 -9.70 -14.61 -9.94
C ARG A 26 -9.33 -15.98 -9.37
N ALA A 27 -8.92 -16.04 -8.11
CA ALA A 27 -8.66 -17.30 -7.41
C ALA A 27 -9.94 -18.05 -6.97
N GLY A 28 -11.12 -17.53 -7.29
CA GLY A 28 -12.41 -18.17 -7.00
C GLY A 28 -13.15 -17.62 -5.79
N ALA A 29 -12.63 -16.58 -5.11
CA ALA A 29 -13.31 -16.01 -3.96
C ALA A 29 -14.51 -15.13 -4.37
N HIS A 30 -15.55 -15.12 -3.52
CA HIS A 30 -16.53 -14.04 -3.52
C HIS A 30 -15.92 -12.86 -2.74
N VAL A 31 -15.66 -11.73 -3.41
CA VAL A 31 -15.08 -10.54 -2.79
C VAL A 31 -16.15 -9.44 -2.69
N MET A 32 -16.42 -8.97 -1.48
CA MET A 32 -17.29 -7.83 -1.21
C MET A 32 -16.46 -6.57 -1.06
N VAL A 33 -16.50 -5.67 -2.06
CA VAL A 33 -15.67 -4.47 -2.14
C VAL A 33 -16.44 -3.24 -1.67
N TRP A 34 -15.80 -2.43 -0.86
CA TRP A 34 -16.29 -1.10 -0.52
C TRP A 34 -15.20 -0.03 -0.73
N ASN A 35 -15.61 1.15 -1.15
CA ASN A 35 -14.75 2.33 -1.21
C ASN A 35 -15.57 3.60 -0.95
N ARG A 36 -14.95 4.61 -0.32
CA ARG A 36 -15.60 5.90 -0.03
C ARG A 36 -16.23 6.55 -1.27
N SER A 37 -15.55 6.48 -2.41
CA SER A 37 -16.11 6.83 -3.73
C SER A 37 -16.63 5.55 -4.37
N SER A 38 -17.95 5.36 -4.38
CA SER A 38 -18.61 4.13 -4.82
C SER A 38 -18.29 3.74 -6.26
N ASP A 39 -18.07 4.74 -7.13
CA ASP A 39 -17.65 4.55 -8.52
C ASP A 39 -16.35 3.74 -8.66
N LYS A 40 -15.43 3.85 -7.70
CA LYS A 40 -14.20 3.04 -7.69
C LYS A 40 -14.45 1.59 -7.35
N ALA A 41 -15.35 1.30 -6.40
CA ALA A 41 -15.75 -0.07 -6.09
C ALA A 41 -16.52 -0.70 -7.26
N GLN A 42 -17.40 0.08 -7.91
CA GLN A 42 -18.13 -0.36 -9.09
C GLN A 42 -17.19 -0.71 -10.24
N ARG A 43 -16.17 0.12 -10.52
CA ARG A 43 -15.14 -0.19 -11.53
C ARG A 43 -14.40 -1.50 -11.27
N VAL A 44 -14.17 -1.90 -10.01
CA VAL A 44 -13.56 -3.20 -9.69
C VAL A 44 -14.50 -4.34 -10.10
N SER A 45 -15.78 -4.21 -9.80
CA SER A 45 -16.82 -5.18 -10.17
C SER A 45 -16.96 -5.30 -11.68
N ASP A 46 -17.09 -4.17 -12.40
CA ASP A 46 -17.27 -4.13 -13.85
C ASP A 46 -16.04 -4.71 -14.58
N ALA A 47 -14.83 -4.32 -14.14
CA ALA A 47 -13.59 -4.84 -14.70
C ALA A 47 -13.38 -6.34 -14.44
N PHE A 48 -13.95 -6.89 -13.37
CA PHE A 48 -13.95 -8.32 -13.12
C PHE A 48 -14.98 -9.03 -14.01
N ALA A 49 -16.18 -8.48 -14.14
CA ALA A 49 -17.27 -9.05 -14.97
C ALA A 49 -16.95 -9.06 -16.47
N SER A 50 -16.20 -8.05 -16.95
CA SER A 50 -15.78 -7.93 -18.36
C SER A 50 -14.53 -8.73 -18.73
N CYS A 51 -13.89 -9.41 -17.76
CA CYS A 51 -12.68 -10.19 -17.99
C CYS A 51 -13.05 -11.55 -18.63
N ASP A 52 -12.71 -11.75 -19.89
CA ASP A 52 -12.90 -13.02 -20.61
C ASP A 52 -11.95 -14.16 -20.16
N ASP A 53 -11.18 -13.93 -19.09
CA ASP A 53 -10.22 -14.88 -18.57
C ASP A 53 -10.88 -16.18 -18.12
N ALA A 54 -10.27 -17.32 -18.50
CA ALA A 54 -10.62 -18.67 -18.04
C ALA A 54 -10.74 -18.78 -16.49
N PHE A 55 -10.23 -17.81 -15.76
CA PHE A 55 -10.30 -17.69 -14.30
C PHE A 55 -11.69 -17.28 -13.76
N ALA A 56 -12.52 -16.57 -14.53
CA ALA A 56 -13.94 -16.34 -14.18
C ALA A 56 -14.72 -17.66 -14.05
N LYS A 57 -14.21 -18.75 -14.62
CA LYS A 57 -14.79 -20.10 -14.52
C LYS A 57 -14.60 -20.77 -13.15
N ASN A 58 -13.76 -20.22 -12.27
CA ASN A 58 -13.50 -20.77 -10.92
C ASN A 58 -14.58 -20.40 -9.88
N GLY A 59 -15.69 -19.77 -10.28
CA GLY A 59 -16.79 -19.42 -9.38
C GLY A 59 -16.57 -18.11 -8.58
N GLY A 60 -15.48 -17.38 -8.83
CA GLY A 60 -15.23 -16.11 -8.19
C GLY A 60 -16.20 -15.01 -8.62
N ARG A 61 -16.46 -14.07 -7.76
CA ARG A 61 -17.33 -12.92 -8.03
C ARG A 61 -16.95 -11.70 -7.21
N VAL A 62 -17.32 -10.53 -7.70
CA VAL A 62 -17.17 -9.25 -6.97
C VAL A 62 -18.55 -8.66 -6.75
N SER A 63 -18.84 -8.28 -5.52
CA SER A 63 -20.04 -7.50 -5.14
C SER A 63 -19.61 -6.17 -4.51
N VAL A 64 -20.45 -5.15 -4.63
CA VAL A 64 -20.18 -3.82 -4.08
C VAL A 64 -21.04 -3.63 -2.83
N ALA A 65 -20.39 -3.30 -1.71
CA ALA A 65 -21.06 -2.96 -0.47
C ALA A 65 -21.46 -1.47 -0.44
N THR A 66 -22.58 -1.16 0.20
CA THR A 66 -23.05 0.21 0.34
C THR A 66 -22.26 0.99 1.37
N CYS A 67 -21.85 0.35 2.47
CA CYS A 67 -21.03 0.95 3.51
C CYS A 67 -20.02 -0.06 4.07
N ALA A 68 -18.98 0.44 4.77
CA ALA A 68 -17.95 -0.41 5.37
C ALA A 68 -18.51 -1.33 6.47
N SER A 69 -19.59 -0.90 7.14
CA SER A 69 -20.25 -1.72 8.16
C SER A 69 -20.96 -2.95 7.58
N ASP A 70 -21.46 -2.90 6.34
CA ASP A 70 -22.03 -4.08 5.69
C ASP A 70 -20.95 -5.16 5.45
N VAL A 71 -19.71 -4.74 5.16
CA VAL A 71 -18.58 -5.64 5.04
C VAL A 71 -18.24 -6.26 6.41
N GLY A 72 -18.26 -5.46 7.48
CA GLY A 72 -17.99 -5.93 8.86
C GLY A 72 -19.03 -6.96 9.33
N GLU A 73 -20.28 -6.80 8.94
CA GLU A 73 -21.36 -7.72 9.25
C GLU A 73 -21.26 -9.04 8.44
N ALA A 74 -20.95 -8.95 7.15
CA ALA A 74 -21.06 -10.06 6.21
C ALA A 74 -19.81 -10.94 6.08
N CYS A 75 -18.61 -10.37 6.33
CA CYS A 75 -17.34 -11.01 5.98
C CYS A 75 -16.60 -11.56 7.22
N ASP A 76 -16.04 -12.76 7.12
CA ASP A 76 -15.24 -13.36 8.19
C ASP A 76 -13.79 -12.84 8.15
N VAL A 77 -13.25 -12.57 6.96
CA VAL A 77 -11.95 -11.96 6.75
C VAL A 77 -12.11 -10.73 5.87
N THR A 78 -11.57 -9.61 6.29
CA THR A 78 -11.64 -8.35 5.54
C THR A 78 -10.27 -7.71 5.44
N PHE A 79 -9.84 -7.42 4.21
CA PHE A 79 -8.63 -6.67 3.91
C PHE A 79 -8.94 -5.19 3.72
N ALA A 80 -8.04 -4.33 4.18
CA ALA A 80 -8.11 -2.89 3.95
C ALA A 80 -6.83 -2.38 3.29
N MET A 81 -6.94 -1.53 2.25
CA MET A 81 -5.81 -0.88 1.58
C MET A 81 -6.13 0.60 1.38
N LEU A 82 -5.67 1.41 2.33
CA LEU A 82 -6.05 2.81 2.48
C LEU A 82 -4.81 3.72 2.38
N SER A 83 -5.02 5.01 2.12
CA SER A 83 -3.95 5.95 1.76
C SER A 83 -3.09 6.39 2.94
N ASP A 84 -3.69 6.50 4.12
CA ASP A 84 -3.05 7.15 5.27
C ASP A 84 -3.74 6.77 6.59
N PRO A 85 -3.12 7.10 7.76
CA PRO A 85 -3.67 6.77 9.09
C PRO A 85 -5.07 7.33 9.34
N ARG A 86 -5.40 8.52 8.84
CA ARG A 86 -6.74 9.12 9.02
C ARG A 86 -7.80 8.35 8.26
N ALA A 87 -7.48 7.95 7.02
CA ALA A 87 -8.39 7.14 6.21
C ALA A 87 -8.59 5.75 6.85
N SER A 88 -7.53 5.13 7.38
CA SER A 88 -7.62 3.85 8.10
C SER A 88 -8.50 3.97 9.34
N ALA A 89 -8.27 4.93 10.22
CA ALA A 89 -9.06 5.13 11.43
C ALA A 89 -10.56 5.33 11.13
N ALA A 90 -10.89 6.13 10.11
CA ALA A 90 -12.27 6.38 9.73
C ALA A 90 -12.98 5.11 9.22
N VAL A 91 -12.27 4.29 8.45
CA VAL A 91 -12.81 3.04 7.88
C VAL A 91 -12.93 1.97 8.95
N VAL A 92 -11.96 1.83 9.84
CA VAL A 92 -12.01 0.91 10.99
C VAL A 92 -13.21 1.22 11.88
N THR A 93 -13.44 2.49 12.21
CA THR A 93 -14.61 2.92 13.01
C THR A 93 -15.95 2.59 12.31
N ALA A 94 -16.01 2.78 10.98
CA ALA A 94 -17.21 2.44 10.23
C ALA A 94 -17.44 0.92 10.14
N PHE A 95 -16.38 0.15 9.96
CA PHE A 95 -16.40 -1.32 9.92
C PHE A 95 -16.84 -1.92 11.27
N ALA A 96 -16.35 -1.40 12.38
CA ALA A 96 -16.66 -1.89 13.74
C ALA A 96 -18.16 -1.85 14.05
N ARG A 97 -18.93 -0.91 13.51
CA ARG A 97 -20.39 -0.89 13.62
C ARG A 97 -21.05 -2.13 12.99
N GLY A 98 -20.41 -2.76 12.02
CA GLY A 98 -20.87 -4.02 11.44
C GLY A 98 -20.61 -5.21 12.36
N LEU A 99 -19.53 -5.16 13.15
CA LEU A 99 -19.22 -6.20 14.15
C LEU A 99 -20.28 -6.24 15.26
N GLU A 100 -20.79 -5.08 15.70
CA GLU A 100 -21.89 -4.98 16.66
C GLU A 100 -23.14 -5.73 16.15
N ARG A 101 -23.55 -5.49 14.89
CA ARG A 101 -24.70 -6.17 14.27
C ARG A 101 -24.46 -7.68 14.07
N ARG A 102 -23.21 -8.08 13.84
CA ARG A 102 -22.81 -9.48 13.73
C ARG A 102 -22.97 -10.23 15.04
N SER A 103 -22.67 -9.62 16.17
CA SER A 103 -22.82 -10.18 17.52
C SER A 103 -24.27 -10.42 17.87
N ASP A 104 -25.18 -9.52 17.48
CA ASP A 104 -26.62 -9.63 17.74
C ASP A 104 -27.31 -10.72 16.90
N GLY A 105 -26.71 -11.12 15.78
CA GLY A 105 -27.26 -12.10 14.83
C GLY A 105 -27.00 -13.58 15.14
N GLY A 106 -26.32 -13.90 16.23
CA GLY A 106 -26.19 -15.27 16.79
C GLY A 106 -25.21 -16.18 16.01
N GLY A 107 -23.98 -16.31 16.48
CA GLY A 107 -23.18 -17.53 16.27
C GLY A 107 -22.10 -17.52 15.18
N ARG A 108 -21.81 -16.40 14.51
CA ARG A 108 -20.61 -16.29 13.69
C ARG A 108 -19.37 -16.01 14.57
N GLY A 109 -18.26 -16.65 14.28
CA GLY A 109 -16.99 -16.40 14.97
C GLY A 109 -16.48 -14.95 14.81
N ALA A 110 -15.41 -14.58 15.53
CA ALA A 110 -14.78 -13.29 15.44
C ALA A 110 -14.38 -12.97 13.99
N ALA A 111 -14.75 -11.77 13.50
CA ALA A 111 -14.30 -11.31 12.18
C ALA A 111 -12.85 -10.82 12.28
N CYS A 112 -12.08 -11.10 11.23
CA CYS A 112 -10.69 -10.67 11.11
C CYS A 112 -10.58 -9.44 10.23
N TYR A 113 -10.01 -8.35 10.76
CA TYR A 113 -9.65 -7.14 10.01
C TYR A 113 -8.15 -7.13 9.73
N VAL A 114 -7.76 -7.11 8.46
CA VAL A 114 -6.37 -7.14 7.99
C VAL A 114 -6.05 -5.80 7.35
N ASP A 115 -5.30 -4.93 8.04
CA ASP A 115 -4.89 -3.64 7.50
C ASP A 115 -3.58 -3.76 6.71
N CYS A 116 -3.68 -3.67 5.38
CA CYS A 116 -2.55 -3.66 4.45
C CYS A 116 -2.01 -2.24 4.19
N SER A 117 -2.56 -1.22 4.83
CA SER A 117 -2.15 0.16 4.67
C SER A 117 -0.79 0.43 5.34
N THR A 118 -0.02 1.39 4.81
CA THR A 118 1.18 1.87 5.48
C THR A 118 0.80 2.97 6.46
N VAL A 119 0.77 2.61 7.75
CA VAL A 119 0.47 3.47 8.89
C VAL A 119 1.58 3.38 9.94
N ASP A 120 1.56 4.26 10.94
CA ASP A 120 2.43 4.15 12.11
C ASP A 120 1.92 3.13 13.16
N GLY A 121 2.78 2.77 14.11
CA GLY A 121 2.45 1.80 15.15
C GLY A 121 1.28 2.22 16.04
N ALA A 122 1.22 3.48 16.43
CA ALA A 122 0.16 4.01 17.29
C ALA A 122 -1.22 3.94 16.58
N SER A 123 -1.26 4.26 15.29
CA SER A 123 -2.47 4.11 14.46
C SER A 123 -2.91 2.65 14.36
N GLY A 124 -1.98 1.71 14.22
CA GLY A 124 -2.25 0.27 14.23
C GLY A 124 -2.83 -0.20 15.56
N GLU A 125 -2.26 0.21 16.68
CA GLU A 125 -2.75 -0.14 18.03
C GLU A 125 -4.15 0.46 18.30
N ALA A 126 -4.39 1.70 17.90
CA ALA A 126 -5.71 2.31 18.02
C ALA A 126 -6.76 1.55 17.20
N SER A 127 -6.41 1.13 15.98
CA SER A 127 -7.28 0.32 15.12
C SER A 127 -7.56 -1.04 15.75
N ARG A 128 -6.54 -1.69 16.33
CA ARG A 128 -6.70 -2.95 17.06
C ARG A 128 -7.67 -2.82 18.23
N ALA A 129 -7.54 -1.75 19.01
CA ALA A 129 -8.45 -1.51 20.14
C ALA A 129 -9.92 -1.35 19.70
N VAL A 130 -10.18 -0.62 18.61
CA VAL A 130 -11.53 -0.45 18.07
C VAL A 130 -12.12 -1.77 17.57
N ILE A 131 -11.34 -2.59 16.84
CA ILE A 131 -11.79 -3.89 16.34
C ILE A 131 -12.05 -4.86 17.48
N ALA A 132 -11.16 -4.92 18.47
CA ALA A 132 -11.30 -5.78 19.65
C ALA A 132 -12.54 -5.40 20.50
N ALA A 133 -12.84 -4.11 20.64
CA ALA A 133 -14.06 -3.66 21.33
C ALA A 133 -15.35 -4.15 20.64
N GLY A 134 -15.34 -4.35 19.32
CA GLY A 134 -16.41 -4.98 18.56
C GLY A 134 -16.37 -6.52 18.54
N GLY A 135 -15.46 -7.15 19.29
CA GLY A 135 -15.32 -8.62 19.33
C GLY A 135 -14.59 -9.20 18.10
N GLY A 136 -13.89 -8.39 17.33
CA GLY A 136 -13.09 -8.81 16.18
C GLY A 136 -11.60 -8.98 16.49
N GLU A 137 -10.88 -9.56 15.54
CA GLU A 137 -9.42 -9.75 15.56
C GLU A 137 -8.74 -8.82 14.56
N PHE A 138 -7.61 -8.23 14.93
CA PHE A 138 -6.87 -7.27 14.09
C PHE A 138 -5.48 -7.77 13.71
N LEU A 139 -5.14 -7.65 12.44
CA LEU A 139 -3.82 -7.90 11.89
C LEU A 139 -3.35 -6.68 11.10
N SER A 140 -2.20 -6.12 11.42
CA SER A 140 -1.48 -5.22 10.52
C SER A 140 -0.66 -6.06 9.55
N ALA A 141 -0.90 -5.90 8.25
CA ALA A 141 -0.20 -6.66 7.21
C ALA A 141 0.17 -5.78 6.01
N PRO A 142 0.92 -4.68 6.22
CA PRO A 142 1.37 -3.84 5.11
C PRO A 142 2.17 -4.65 4.09
N VAL A 143 2.08 -4.22 2.82
CA VAL A 143 2.66 -4.93 1.69
C VAL A 143 3.84 -4.18 1.08
N SER A 144 4.77 -4.93 0.49
CA SER A 144 5.79 -4.44 -0.43
C SER A 144 5.55 -5.03 -1.81
N GLY A 145 5.68 -4.20 -2.84
CA GLY A 145 5.30 -4.48 -4.22
C GLY A 145 4.31 -3.43 -4.74
N GLY A 146 4.22 -3.30 -6.06
CA GLY A 146 3.30 -2.40 -6.74
C GLY A 146 2.00 -3.10 -7.16
N TRP A 147 1.11 -2.36 -7.84
CA TRP A 147 -0.15 -2.92 -8.31
C TRP A 147 0.04 -4.06 -9.35
N ARG A 148 1.16 -4.04 -10.10
CA ARG A 148 1.50 -5.13 -11.04
C ARG A 148 1.83 -6.42 -10.31
N ASP A 149 2.55 -6.31 -9.18
CA ASP A 149 2.88 -7.46 -8.32
C ASP A 149 1.61 -7.97 -7.64
N ALA A 150 0.73 -7.06 -7.18
CA ALA A 150 -0.58 -7.41 -6.65
C ALA A 150 -1.45 -8.18 -7.67
N ALA A 151 -1.44 -7.76 -8.94
CA ALA A 151 -2.19 -8.40 -10.01
C ALA A 151 -1.68 -9.80 -10.36
N LYS A 152 -0.41 -10.11 -10.02
CA LYS A 152 0.24 -11.41 -10.24
C LYS A 152 0.23 -12.32 -8.99
N GLY A 153 -0.18 -11.81 -7.82
CA GLY A 153 -0.04 -12.53 -6.56
C GLY A 153 1.41 -12.58 -6.05
N GLU A 154 2.21 -11.57 -6.34
CA GLU A 154 3.65 -11.50 -6.00
C GLU A 154 3.96 -10.50 -4.88
N LEU A 155 2.96 -10.05 -4.11
CA LEU A 155 3.19 -9.14 -2.98
C LEU A 155 4.00 -9.80 -1.88
N LEU A 156 4.74 -8.96 -1.13
CA LEU A 156 5.41 -9.35 0.10
C LEU A 156 4.62 -8.79 1.28
N PHE A 157 4.08 -9.65 2.14
CA PHE A 157 3.33 -9.26 3.33
C PHE A 157 4.22 -9.21 4.57
N ILE A 158 4.04 -8.19 5.40
CA ILE A 158 4.72 -8.04 6.69
C ILE A 158 3.62 -8.00 7.75
N ALA A 159 3.32 -9.16 8.35
CA ALA A 159 2.19 -9.33 9.25
C ALA A 159 2.60 -9.22 10.72
N GLY A 160 1.80 -8.51 11.51
CA GLY A 160 1.96 -8.43 12.97
C GLY A 160 0.64 -8.11 13.64
N GLY A 161 0.40 -8.73 14.80
CA GLY A 161 -0.85 -8.61 15.54
C GLY A 161 -1.42 -9.97 15.95
N SER A 162 -2.74 -10.12 15.91
CA SER A 162 -3.40 -11.37 16.32
C SER A 162 -2.95 -12.56 15.47
N LYS A 163 -2.49 -13.61 16.15
CA LYS A 163 -2.13 -14.88 15.48
C LYS A 163 -3.38 -15.55 14.89
N ALA A 164 -4.52 -15.41 15.54
CA ALA A 164 -5.79 -15.93 15.04
C ALA A 164 -6.20 -15.25 13.74
N ALA A 165 -6.08 -13.92 13.66
CA ALA A 165 -6.33 -13.17 12.42
C ALA A 165 -5.31 -13.54 11.32
N TYR A 166 -4.04 -13.73 11.67
CA TYR A 166 -3.03 -14.20 10.74
C TYR A 166 -3.40 -15.55 10.12
N ASP A 167 -3.75 -16.54 10.96
CA ASP A 167 -4.10 -17.87 10.49
C ASP A 167 -5.38 -17.87 9.63
N ALA A 168 -6.38 -17.07 10.00
CA ALA A 168 -7.59 -16.92 9.22
C ALA A 168 -7.36 -16.24 7.85
N ALA A 169 -6.40 -15.31 7.77
CA ALA A 169 -6.10 -14.56 6.55
C ALA A 169 -5.03 -15.24 5.67
N ALA A 170 -4.29 -16.23 6.18
CA ALA A 170 -3.09 -16.79 5.54
C ALA A 170 -3.36 -17.25 4.09
N ALA A 171 -4.39 -18.05 3.87
CA ALA A 171 -4.71 -18.55 2.53
C ALA A 171 -5.02 -17.40 1.53
N SER A 172 -5.66 -16.33 1.99
CA SER A 172 -5.93 -15.16 1.15
C SER A 172 -4.68 -14.33 0.90
N MET A 173 -3.78 -14.23 1.88
CA MET A 173 -2.48 -13.58 1.69
C MET A 173 -1.61 -14.34 0.71
N ASP A 174 -1.61 -15.69 0.74
CA ASP A 174 -0.87 -16.55 -0.19
C ASP A 174 -1.37 -16.43 -1.63
N VAL A 175 -2.67 -16.13 -1.83
CA VAL A 175 -3.21 -15.83 -3.18
C VAL A 175 -2.70 -14.49 -3.72
N MET A 176 -2.54 -13.49 -2.84
CA MET A 176 -2.14 -12.13 -3.24
C MET A 176 -0.63 -11.89 -3.19
N GLY A 177 0.13 -12.79 -2.56
CA GLY A 177 1.54 -12.60 -2.29
C GLY A 177 2.39 -13.85 -2.46
N SER A 178 3.68 -13.64 -2.66
CA SER A 178 4.69 -14.71 -2.80
C SER A 178 5.37 -15.04 -1.48
N LYS A 179 5.31 -14.15 -0.50
CA LYS A 179 5.94 -14.34 0.81
C LYS A 179 5.25 -13.52 1.89
N THR A 180 5.06 -14.14 3.06
CA THR A 180 4.58 -13.47 4.27
C THR A 180 5.57 -13.67 5.41
N TRP A 181 5.90 -12.60 6.14
CA TRP A 181 6.61 -12.66 7.42
C TRP A 181 5.64 -12.29 8.54
N PHE A 182 5.55 -13.15 9.55
CA PHE A 182 4.90 -12.80 10.82
C PHE A 182 5.98 -12.25 11.76
N VAL A 183 5.98 -10.93 11.97
CA VAL A 183 7.09 -10.22 12.64
C VAL A 183 6.85 -9.93 14.12
N GLY A 184 5.70 -10.36 14.66
CA GLY A 184 5.38 -10.20 16.07
C GLY A 184 3.88 -10.13 16.34
N ASP A 185 3.54 -10.09 17.62
CA ASP A 185 2.17 -10.15 18.14
C ASP A 185 1.50 -8.78 18.27
N THR A 186 2.17 -7.71 17.84
CA THR A 186 1.63 -6.35 17.84
C THR A 186 1.60 -5.73 16.43
N PRO A 187 0.59 -4.91 16.10
CA PRO A 187 0.56 -4.11 14.87
C PRO A 187 1.78 -3.21 14.70
N THR A 188 2.35 -2.75 15.80
CA THR A 188 3.53 -1.88 15.84
C THR A 188 4.74 -2.51 15.17
N HIS A 189 4.99 -3.82 15.35
CA HIS A 189 6.11 -4.51 14.73
C HIS A 189 6.00 -4.50 13.20
N ALA A 190 4.83 -4.80 12.65
CA ALA A 190 4.61 -4.78 11.21
C ALA A 190 4.73 -3.36 10.62
N ALA A 191 4.15 -2.37 11.29
CA ALA A 191 4.25 -0.96 10.89
C ALA A 191 5.71 -0.48 10.86
N ARG A 192 6.48 -0.73 11.91
CA ARG A 192 7.91 -0.36 11.99
C ARG A 192 8.74 -1.07 10.91
N ALA A 193 8.55 -2.38 10.72
CA ALA A 193 9.26 -3.13 9.68
C ALA A 193 8.94 -2.58 8.28
N LYS A 194 7.68 -2.26 8.00
CA LYS A 194 7.30 -1.62 6.73
C LYS A 194 7.95 -0.26 6.55
N LEU A 195 7.98 0.58 7.59
CA LEU A 195 8.62 1.90 7.51
C LEU A 195 10.12 1.79 7.21
N MET A 196 10.84 0.78 7.71
CA MET A 196 12.24 0.57 7.34
C MET A 196 12.42 0.33 5.84
N LEU A 197 11.55 -0.47 5.23
CA LEU A 197 11.59 -0.66 3.77
C LEU A 197 11.26 0.65 3.01
N GLN A 198 10.33 1.46 3.51
CA GLN A 198 9.97 2.73 2.88
C GLN A 198 11.07 3.78 3.00
N VAL A 199 11.82 3.80 4.13
CA VAL A 199 13.03 4.61 4.29
C VAL A 199 14.05 4.27 3.20
N MET A 200 14.36 2.97 3.07
CA MET A 200 15.35 2.54 2.06
C MET A 200 14.87 2.86 0.65
N MET A 201 13.62 2.56 0.32
CA MET A 201 13.05 2.82 -1.00
C MET A 201 13.06 4.32 -1.35
N GLY A 202 12.63 5.17 -0.42
CA GLY A 202 12.60 6.61 -0.63
C GLY A 202 14.00 7.21 -0.82
N ASN A 203 14.97 6.79 0.02
CA ASN A 203 16.34 7.27 -0.03
C ASN A 203 17.05 6.82 -1.33
N VAL A 204 16.86 5.57 -1.74
CA VAL A 204 17.44 5.06 -3.01
C VAL A 204 16.90 5.83 -4.21
N VAL A 205 15.59 6.07 -4.28
CA VAL A 205 15.00 6.79 -5.41
C VAL A 205 15.31 8.29 -5.35
N GLY A 206 15.45 8.85 -4.15
CA GLY A 206 15.96 10.22 -3.96
C GLY A 206 17.38 10.38 -4.51
N ALA A 207 18.30 9.50 -4.09
CA ALA A 207 19.69 9.50 -4.57
C ALA A 207 19.78 9.25 -6.08
N LEU A 208 18.93 8.36 -6.63
CA LEU A 208 18.86 8.13 -8.07
C LEU A 208 18.44 9.39 -8.83
N GLY A 209 17.44 10.13 -8.30
CA GLY A 209 16.98 11.39 -8.89
C GLY A 209 18.09 12.45 -8.91
N GLU A 210 18.85 12.55 -7.81
CA GLU A 210 20.01 13.46 -7.71
C GLU A 210 21.08 13.07 -8.74
N MET A 211 21.44 11.79 -8.83
CA MET A 211 22.42 11.28 -9.80
C MET A 211 22.00 11.57 -11.25
N VAL A 212 20.75 11.27 -11.62
CA VAL A 212 20.23 11.49 -12.97
C VAL A 212 20.26 12.98 -13.34
N SER A 213 19.78 13.83 -12.43
CA SER A 213 19.76 15.28 -12.65
C SER A 213 21.20 15.87 -12.75
N LEU A 214 22.10 15.42 -11.87
CA LEU A 214 23.51 15.85 -11.89
C LEU A 214 24.23 15.40 -13.16
N SER A 215 23.98 14.18 -13.63
CA SER A 215 24.55 13.65 -14.88
C SER A 215 24.21 14.53 -16.08
N GLY A 216 22.93 14.93 -16.19
CA GLY A 216 22.50 15.83 -17.28
C GLY A 216 23.19 17.21 -17.20
N ARG A 217 23.31 17.77 -16.00
CA ARG A 217 24.02 19.06 -15.79
C ARG A 217 25.52 18.97 -16.07
N ALA A 218 26.13 17.80 -15.84
CA ALA A 218 27.52 17.53 -16.15
C ALA A 218 27.77 17.25 -17.65
N GLY A 219 26.73 17.32 -18.50
CA GLY A 219 26.86 17.05 -19.94
C GLY A 219 27.00 15.57 -20.29
N LEU A 220 26.68 14.66 -19.39
CA LEU A 220 26.73 13.22 -19.63
C LEU A 220 25.40 12.71 -20.20
N ASP A 221 25.47 11.68 -21.04
CA ASP A 221 24.28 10.93 -21.45
C ASP A 221 23.70 10.16 -20.24
N GLN A 222 22.54 10.58 -19.80
CA GLN A 222 21.85 10.00 -18.66
C GLN A 222 21.52 8.50 -18.86
N ASN A 223 21.23 8.07 -20.11
CA ASN A 223 20.98 6.65 -20.41
C ASN A 223 22.27 5.82 -20.25
N MET A 224 23.39 6.33 -20.70
CA MET A 224 24.69 5.67 -20.50
C MET A 224 25.04 5.57 -19.01
N VAL A 225 24.79 6.60 -18.21
CA VAL A 225 25.01 6.55 -16.75
C VAL A 225 24.08 5.53 -16.07
N LEU A 226 22.82 5.41 -16.50
CA LEU A 226 21.89 4.37 -16.00
C LEU A 226 22.35 2.96 -16.42
N GLU A 227 22.91 2.78 -17.61
CA GLU A 227 23.48 1.52 -18.03
C GLU A 227 24.67 1.13 -17.14
N MET A 228 25.60 2.06 -16.90
CA MET A 228 26.71 1.84 -15.96
C MET A 228 26.21 1.46 -14.56
N LEU A 229 25.20 2.16 -14.04
CA LEU A 229 24.58 1.84 -12.77
C LEU A 229 24.03 0.41 -12.76
N SER A 230 23.35 -0.01 -13.84
CA SER A 230 22.71 -1.33 -13.93
C SER A 230 23.72 -2.49 -13.88
N HIS A 231 24.95 -2.26 -14.36
CA HIS A 231 26.07 -3.22 -14.31
C HIS A 231 26.89 -3.13 -13.02
N SER A 232 26.63 -2.15 -12.17
CA SER A 232 27.32 -1.98 -10.90
C SER A 232 26.63 -2.73 -9.76
N ALA A 233 27.30 -2.84 -8.62
CA ALA A 233 26.73 -3.42 -7.40
C ALA A 233 25.49 -2.66 -6.87
N MET A 234 25.25 -1.41 -7.29
CA MET A 234 24.09 -0.60 -6.91
C MET A 234 22.90 -0.80 -7.84
N GLY A 235 23.08 -1.53 -8.96
CA GLY A 235 22.00 -1.86 -9.89
C GLY A 235 20.93 -2.73 -9.25
N SER A 236 19.67 -2.41 -9.50
CA SER A 236 18.50 -3.18 -9.02
C SER A 236 17.31 -2.98 -9.95
N PRO A 237 16.28 -3.87 -9.89
CA PRO A 237 15.03 -3.65 -10.63
C PRO A 237 14.39 -2.27 -10.34
N LEU A 238 14.48 -1.80 -9.09
CA LEU A 238 13.96 -0.50 -8.68
C LEU A 238 14.71 0.65 -9.36
N THR A 239 16.05 0.67 -9.28
CA THR A 239 16.87 1.72 -9.86
C THR A 239 16.76 1.74 -11.38
N THR A 240 16.70 0.58 -12.03
CA THR A 240 16.51 0.47 -13.49
C THR A 240 15.14 1.01 -13.91
N ALA A 241 14.06 0.60 -13.24
CA ALA A 241 12.71 1.03 -13.62
C ALA A 241 12.51 2.54 -13.37
N LYS A 242 12.93 3.04 -12.20
CA LYS A 242 12.73 4.46 -11.84
C LYS A 242 13.66 5.39 -12.60
N GLY A 243 14.90 4.98 -12.86
CA GLY A 243 15.84 5.74 -13.68
C GLY A 243 15.32 5.99 -15.10
N LYS A 244 14.75 4.97 -15.74
CA LYS A 244 14.11 5.12 -17.07
C LYS A 244 12.98 6.14 -17.06
N LEU A 245 12.11 6.11 -16.03
CA LEU A 245 11.03 7.09 -15.88
C LEU A 245 11.56 8.51 -15.69
N MET A 246 12.65 8.69 -14.91
CA MET A 246 13.28 9.99 -14.69
C MET A 246 13.85 10.59 -15.97
N VAL A 247 14.60 9.80 -16.75
CA VAL A 247 15.18 10.26 -18.02
C VAL A 247 14.12 10.56 -19.05
N ALA A 248 13.09 9.71 -19.16
CA ALA A 248 11.94 9.92 -20.05
C ALA A 248 10.99 11.03 -19.58
N LYS A 249 11.16 11.53 -18.33
CA LYS A 249 10.20 12.43 -17.66
C LYS A 249 8.75 11.89 -17.67
N ASP A 250 8.59 10.57 -17.72
CA ASP A 250 7.29 9.90 -17.61
C ASP A 250 6.98 9.59 -16.15
N PHE A 251 6.19 10.44 -15.54
CA PHE A 251 5.79 10.30 -14.15
C PHE A 251 4.34 9.83 -14.01
N SER A 252 3.88 9.00 -14.96
CA SER A 252 2.55 8.36 -14.90
C SER A 252 2.35 7.64 -13.56
N PRO A 253 1.21 7.84 -12.85
CA PRO A 253 1.01 7.37 -11.50
C PRO A 253 1.10 5.86 -11.35
N ASN A 254 2.00 5.38 -10.50
CA ASN A 254 2.07 3.99 -10.02
C ASN A 254 2.09 3.99 -8.48
N PHE A 255 3.12 4.58 -7.85
CA PHE A 255 3.15 4.90 -6.43
C PHE A 255 3.45 6.40 -6.29
N GLN A 256 2.49 7.15 -5.72
CA GLN A 256 2.52 8.60 -5.81
C GLN A 256 3.53 9.24 -4.85
N VAL A 257 4.08 10.41 -5.27
CA VAL A 257 4.97 11.26 -4.47
C VAL A 257 4.40 11.54 -3.07
N TYR A 258 3.10 11.87 -2.97
CA TYR A 258 2.50 12.20 -1.66
C TYR A 258 2.47 10.99 -0.71
N LEU A 259 2.36 9.77 -1.24
CA LEU A 259 2.39 8.53 -0.44
C LEU A 259 3.80 8.23 0.05
N GLN A 260 4.81 8.31 -0.83
CA GLN A 260 6.20 8.13 -0.41
C GLN A 260 6.62 9.20 0.61
N GLN A 261 6.23 10.45 0.40
CA GLN A 261 6.52 11.54 1.35
C GLN A 261 5.80 11.32 2.69
N LYS A 262 4.57 10.82 2.68
CA LYS A 262 3.85 10.43 3.90
C LYS A 262 4.63 9.33 4.64
N ASP A 263 5.12 8.31 3.94
CA ASP A 263 5.86 7.21 4.55
C ASP A 263 7.17 7.68 5.19
N LEU A 264 7.93 8.56 4.51
CA LEU A 264 9.14 9.15 5.08
C LEU A 264 8.83 10.03 6.31
N ARG A 265 7.72 10.77 6.28
CA ARG A 265 7.27 11.57 7.44
C ARG A 265 6.92 10.68 8.65
N LEU A 266 6.25 9.54 8.42
CA LEU A 266 5.96 8.57 9.49
C LEU A 266 7.26 7.96 10.05
N ALA A 267 8.23 7.67 9.18
CA ALA A 267 9.53 7.14 9.59
C ALA A 267 10.35 8.17 10.39
N LEU A 268 10.30 9.46 10.01
CA LEU A 268 10.94 10.54 10.76
C LEU A 268 10.28 10.77 12.13
N ALA A 269 8.97 10.65 12.22
CA ALA A 269 8.27 10.70 13.50
C ALA A 269 8.67 9.52 14.41
N LEU A 270 8.85 8.32 13.86
CA LEU A 270 9.38 7.18 14.59
C LEU A 270 10.83 7.40 15.04
N ALA A 271 11.66 8.03 14.19
CA ALA A 271 13.03 8.35 14.54
C ALA A 271 13.10 9.35 15.71
N ASP A 272 12.23 10.37 15.72
CA ASP A 272 12.10 11.33 16.80
C ASP A 272 11.62 10.64 18.11
N GLU A 273 10.62 9.77 18.04
CA GLU A 273 10.14 8.94 19.18
C GLU A 273 11.28 8.12 19.82
N LEU A 274 12.26 7.69 19.01
CA LEU A 274 13.35 6.82 19.44
C LEU A 274 14.67 7.57 19.70
N ASP A 275 14.67 8.90 19.72
CA ASP A 275 15.89 9.72 19.82
C ASP A 275 16.95 9.35 18.77
N PHE A 276 16.54 8.94 17.57
CA PHE A 276 17.41 8.48 16.50
C PHE A 276 17.53 9.54 15.39
N ALA A 277 18.77 9.97 15.12
CA ALA A 277 19.02 10.89 14.01
C ALA A 277 18.94 10.17 12.65
N ALA A 278 18.06 10.67 11.76
CA ALA A 278 17.87 10.13 10.41
C ALA A 278 18.14 11.19 9.32
N PRO A 279 19.38 11.73 9.21
CA PRO A 279 19.69 12.87 8.35
C PRO A 279 19.47 12.60 6.85
N ILE A 280 19.77 11.42 6.35
CA ILE A 280 19.57 11.05 4.94
C ILE A 280 18.06 11.06 4.63
N THR A 281 17.26 10.46 5.50
CA THR A 281 15.80 10.42 5.33
C THR A 281 15.20 11.82 5.41
N ALA A 282 15.70 12.68 6.30
CA ALA A 282 15.24 14.06 6.42
C ALA A 282 15.54 14.88 5.15
N ALA A 283 16.75 14.76 4.60
CA ALA A 283 17.14 15.41 3.35
C ALA A 283 16.29 14.91 2.17
N THR A 284 16.10 13.59 2.06
CA THR A 284 15.27 12.99 1.00
C THR A 284 13.81 13.42 1.14
N ASN A 285 13.26 13.43 2.35
CA ASN A 285 11.89 13.91 2.60
C ASN A 285 11.70 15.36 2.13
N ALA A 286 12.69 16.24 2.35
CA ALA A 286 12.64 17.62 1.88
C ALA A 286 12.52 17.69 0.34
N GLN A 287 13.19 16.82 -0.41
CA GLN A 287 13.06 16.77 -1.88
C GLN A 287 11.67 16.28 -2.32
N TYR A 288 11.08 15.29 -1.63
CA TYR A 288 9.70 14.88 -1.91
C TYR A 288 8.69 16.00 -1.57
N VAL A 289 8.91 16.77 -0.50
CA VAL A 289 8.10 17.96 -0.20
C VAL A 289 8.20 18.98 -1.33
N ARG A 290 9.43 19.24 -1.81
CA ARG A 290 9.67 20.14 -2.95
C ARG A 290 9.00 19.64 -4.23
N ALA A 291 9.09 18.35 -4.55
CA ALA A 291 8.40 17.76 -5.70
C ALA A 291 6.87 17.96 -5.62
N LYS A 292 6.28 17.82 -4.43
CA LYS A 292 4.86 18.13 -4.21
C LYS A 292 4.53 19.60 -4.50
N ALA A 293 5.36 20.53 -4.01
CA ALA A 293 5.18 21.96 -4.24
C ALA A 293 5.30 22.34 -5.73
N LEU A 294 6.07 21.58 -6.52
CA LEU A 294 6.18 21.71 -7.97
C LEU A 294 5.01 21.07 -8.75
N GLY A 295 3.96 20.59 -8.07
CA GLY A 295 2.76 20.03 -8.70
C GLY A 295 2.77 18.52 -8.91
N HIS A 296 3.83 17.81 -8.50
CA HIS A 296 3.99 16.36 -8.70
C HIS A 296 3.37 15.49 -7.60
N ALA A 297 2.48 16.03 -6.75
CA ALA A 297 1.91 15.26 -5.63
C ALA A 297 1.30 13.92 -6.07
N ASN A 298 0.59 13.89 -7.17
CA ASN A 298 -0.09 12.70 -7.71
C ASN A 298 0.71 11.95 -8.76
N SER A 299 1.88 12.43 -9.16
CA SER A 299 2.81 11.77 -10.07
C SER A 299 3.47 10.55 -9.39
N ASP A 300 4.05 9.65 -10.19
CA ASP A 300 4.92 8.58 -9.65
C ASP A 300 6.05 9.18 -8.81
N PHE A 301 6.46 8.49 -7.74
CA PHE A 301 7.48 9.01 -6.82
C PHE A 301 8.89 9.19 -7.45
N ALA A 302 9.12 8.65 -8.66
CA ALA A 302 10.28 9.00 -9.49
C ALA A 302 10.31 10.50 -9.85
N ALA A 303 9.16 11.20 -9.78
CA ALA A 303 9.08 12.65 -9.98
C ALA A 303 9.83 13.47 -8.92
N VAL A 304 10.42 12.84 -7.89
CA VAL A 304 11.40 13.50 -7.01
C VAL A 304 12.58 14.08 -7.80
N ALA A 305 12.93 13.53 -8.95
CA ALA A 305 13.94 14.08 -9.87
C ALA A 305 13.62 15.53 -10.27
N ALA A 306 12.36 15.88 -10.46
CA ALA A 306 11.96 17.25 -10.78
C ALA A 306 12.34 18.28 -9.70
N ALA A 307 12.51 17.85 -8.46
CA ALA A 307 12.96 18.71 -7.37
C ALA A 307 14.44 19.11 -7.52
N TYR A 308 15.27 18.25 -8.12
CA TYR A 308 16.67 18.54 -8.42
C TYR A 308 16.83 19.33 -9.71
N ASP A 309 15.95 19.11 -10.70
CA ASP A 309 16.00 19.81 -12.01
C ASP A 309 15.49 21.25 -11.91
N ALA A 310 14.60 21.57 -10.98
CA ALA A 310 14.04 22.89 -10.82
C ALA A 310 15.16 23.91 -10.53
N ALA A 311 15.25 24.96 -11.36
CA ALA A 311 16.17 26.07 -11.17
C ALA A 311 16.01 26.65 -9.76
N VAL A 312 17.12 26.95 -9.10
CA VAL A 312 17.11 27.78 -7.89
C VAL A 312 16.70 29.16 -8.36
N THR A 313 15.48 29.59 -8.00
CA THR A 313 15.01 30.95 -8.30
C THR A 313 16.01 31.96 -7.71
N GLY A 314 16.81 32.61 -8.56
CA GLY A 314 17.82 33.58 -8.16
C GLY A 314 19.24 33.32 -8.69
N ALA A 315 19.54 32.19 -9.32
CA ALA A 315 20.82 32.02 -10.02
C ALA A 315 20.76 32.83 -11.33
N LYS A 316 21.44 33.97 -11.36
CA LYS A 316 21.70 34.70 -12.59
C LYS A 316 22.51 33.80 -13.51
N GLU A 317 22.05 33.66 -14.76
CA GLU A 317 22.88 33.12 -15.86
C GLU A 317 24.19 33.93 -15.90
N HIS A 318 25.32 33.27 -15.73
CA HIS A 318 26.63 33.80 -15.97
C HIS A 318 27.17 33.24 -17.27
#